data_9b79d0724be6f808917fbedd818028e7
#
_entry.id   9b79d0724be6f808917fbedd818028e7
#
_cell.length_a   1.000
_cell.length_b   1.000
_cell.length_c   1.000
_cell.angle_alpha   90.00
_cell.angle_beta   90.00
_cell.angle_gamma   90.00
#
_symmetry.space_group_name_H-M   'P 1'
#
loop_
_entity.id
_entity.type
_entity.pdbx_description
1 polymer ?
#
loop_
_entity_poly.entity_id
_entity_poly.type
_entity_poly.pdbx_seq_one_letter_code
_entity_poly.pdbx_strand_id
1 'polypeptide(L)'
;MRRPLLIFYSLIIYAVLQLIWWGRLLLIAKPNSKGMVLGETAVFVFIFFVGAYYMHKAINSERKLHRQQKNFLLSVTHELKSPLASIKLYLQTILKRDLDVAQQRSFITNSLKDIERLDDLVENMLLATKIESNSYTFPKEKFNFSELVTSVAERLQVHTCSSQIIKTTIHPKISLMGDKFALTSMVTNLIENAVKYSPPCSEVDVNLIRKNGLIQFSVADKGIGIRDEEKSRIFEKFYRVGSEDTR
;
A
#
# COMPACT_ATOMS: atom_id res chain seq x y z
N MET A 1 17.15 -4.63 -17.80
CA MET A 1 17.60 -4.53 -16.38
C MET A 1 18.87 -5.31 -16.04
N ARG A 2 19.25 -6.39 -16.73
CA ARG A 2 20.56 -7.06 -16.49
C ARG A 2 21.76 -6.28 -17.07
N ARG A 3 21.56 -5.51 -18.13
CA ARG A 3 22.64 -4.79 -18.82
C ARG A 3 23.37 -3.72 -17.98
N PRO A 4 22.69 -2.80 -17.24
CA PRO A 4 23.41 -1.80 -16.42
C PRO A 4 24.21 -2.42 -15.27
N LEU A 5 23.75 -3.52 -14.70
CA LEU A 5 24.47 -4.27 -13.68
C LEU A 5 25.73 -4.95 -14.27
N LEU A 6 25.65 -5.53 -15.45
CA LEU A 6 26.78 -6.11 -16.16
C LEU A 6 27.82 -5.04 -16.49
N ILE A 7 27.38 -3.89 -16.98
CA ILE A 7 28.29 -2.74 -17.27
C ILE A 7 28.96 -2.27 -15.99
N PHE A 8 28.22 -2.12 -14.89
CA PHE A 8 28.77 -1.70 -13.60
C PHE A 8 29.82 -2.69 -13.06
N TYR A 9 29.53 -3.98 -13.05
CA TYR A 9 30.52 -4.98 -12.60
C TYR A 9 31.73 -5.08 -13.54
N SER A 10 31.53 -4.92 -14.86
CA SER A 10 32.66 -4.90 -15.80
C SER A 10 33.58 -3.67 -15.59
N LEU A 11 33.00 -2.50 -15.26
CA LEU A 11 33.76 -1.31 -14.91
C LEU A 11 34.54 -1.48 -13.61
N ILE A 12 33.95 -2.13 -12.59
CA ILE A 12 34.65 -2.45 -11.34
C ILE A 12 35.83 -3.39 -11.63
N ILE A 13 35.62 -4.47 -12.38
CA ILE A 13 36.67 -5.43 -12.74
C ILE A 13 37.79 -4.71 -13.49
N TYR A 14 37.47 -3.86 -14.45
CA TYR A 14 38.44 -3.06 -15.21
C TYR A 14 39.23 -2.15 -14.27
N ALA A 15 38.58 -1.43 -13.35
CA ALA A 15 39.26 -0.54 -12.41
C ALA A 15 40.22 -1.28 -11.46
N VAL A 16 39.79 -2.48 -10.99
CA VAL A 16 40.65 -3.34 -10.15
C VAL A 16 41.87 -3.83 -10.92
N LEU A 17 41.70 -4.29 -12.16
CA LEU A 17 42.82 -4.71 -13.02
C LEU A 17 43.78 -3.55 -13.29
N GLN A 18 43.26 -2.37 -13.51
CA GLN A 18 44.08 -1.17 -13.74
C GLN A 18 44.89 -0.76 -12.47
N LEU A 19 44.28 -0.85 -11.28
CA LEU A 19 44.96 -0.63 -10.01
C LEU A 19 46.11 -1.65 -9.79
N ILE A 20 45.88 -2.93 -10.09
CA ILE A 20 46.91 -3.97 -9.99
C ILE A 20 48.06 -3.68 -10.96
N TRP A 21 47.74 -3.27 -12.20
CA TRP A 21 48.74 -2.97 -13.20
C TRP A 21 49.59 -1.74 -12.82
N TRP A 22 48.96 -0.66 -12.38
CA TRP A 22 49.65 0.54 -11.87
C TRP A 22 50.48 0.25 -10.62
N GLY A 23 49.94 -0.54 -9.67
CA GLY A 23 50.67 -0.97 -8.49
C GLY A 23 51.97 -1.73 -8.81
N ARG A 24 51.92 -2.65 -9.81
CA ARG A 24 53.10 -3.35 -10.31
C ARG A 24 54.12 -2.41 -10.93
N LEU A 25 53.70 -1.47 -11.78
CA LEU A 25 54.58 -0.47 -12.40
C LEU A 25 55.30 0.40 -11.36
N LEU A 26 54.60 0.88 -10.33
CA LEU A 26 55.17 1.68 -9.25
C LEU A 26 56.19 0.89 -8.41
N LEU A 27 55.93 -0.40 -8.13
CA LEU A 27 56.86 -1.25 -7.40
C LEU A 27 58.15 -1.55 -8.19
N ILE A 28 58.07 -1.62 -9.52
CA ILE A 28 59.24 -1.78 -10.41
C ILE A 28 60.04 -0.47 -10.45
N ALA A 29 59.36 0.68 -10.55
CA ALA A 29 60.01 2.00 -10.67
C ALA A 29 60.64 2.50 -9.36
N LYS A 30 60.04 2.15 -8.20
CA LYS A 30 60.53 2.57 -6.87
C LYS A 30 60.40 1.42 -5.87
N PRO A 31 61.41 0.54 -5.73
CA PRO A 31 61.32 -0.66 -4.85
C PRO A 31 61.09 -0.34 -3.36
N ASN A 32 61.42 0.88 -2.91
CA ASN A 32 61.27 1.29 -1.51
C ASN A 32 59.89 1.86 -1.15
N SER A 33 58.92 1.92 -2.10
CA SER A 33 57.58 2.48 -1.90
C SER A 33 56.49 1.43 -1.62
N LYS A 34 56.86 0.19 -1.26
CA LYS A 34 55.92 -0.95 -1.06
C LYS A 34 54.79 -0.62 -0.08
N GLY A 35 55.11 0.04 1.06
CA GLY A 35 54.09 0.37 2.06
C GLY A 35 53.09 1.41 1.56
N MET A 36 53.52 2.41 0.77
CA MET A 36 52.65 3.43 0.20
C MET A 36 51.69 2.84 -0.85
N VAL A 37 52.20 2.00 -1.76
CA VAL A 37 51.39 1.35 -2.82
C VAL A 37 50.36 0.41 -2.19
N LEU A 38 50.73 -0.34 -1.16
CA LEU A 38 49.81 -1.23 -0.44
C LEU A 38 48.70 -0.41 0.27
N GLY A 39 49.04 0.68 0.93
CA GLY A 39 48.09 1.56 1.61
C GLY A 39 47.07 2.19 0.65
N GLU A 40 47.56 2.78 -0.45
CA GLU A 40 46.67 3.38 -1.46
C GLU A 40 45.75 2.30 -2.11
N THR A 41 46.30 1.14 -2.45
CA THR A 41 45.51 0.05 -3.03
C THR A 41 44.39 -0.42 -2.07
N ALA A 42 44.73 -0.55 -0.77
CA ALA A 42 43.75 -0.96 0.24
C ALA A 42 42.61 0.07 0.39
N VAL A 43 42.92 1.37 0.37
CA VAL A 43 41.89 2.42 0.43
C VAL A 43 40.98 2.39 -0.80
N PHE A 44 41.57 2.27 -2.00
CA PHE A 44 40.74 2.16 -3.22
C PHE A 44 39.84 0.91 -3.22
N VAL A 45 40.39 -0.25 -2.84
CA VAL A 45 39.61 -1.49 -2.73
C VAL A 45 38.47 -1.34 -1.73
N PHE A 46 38.74 -0.72 -0.58
CA PHE A 46 37.71 -0.45 0.42
C PHE A 46 36.61 0.47 -0.12
N ILE A 47 36.96 1.59 -0.78
CA ILE A 47 35.98 2.50 -1.40
C ILE A 47 35.11 1.77 -2.45
N PHE A 48 35.73 0.90 -3.28
CA PHE A 48 35.00 0.11 -4.26
C PHE A 48 33.99 -0.86 -3.62
N PHE A 49 34.41 -1.58 -2.55
CA PHE A 49 33.49 -2.48 -1.85
C PHE A 49 32.32 -1.74 -1.20
N VAL A 50 32.59 -0.59 -0.57
CA VAL A 50 31.57 0.26 0.02
C VAL A 50 30.62 0.78 -1.08
N GLY A 51 31.15 1.28 -2.19
CA GLY A 51 30.36 1.74 -3.33
C GLY A 51 29.48 0.62 -3.93
N ALA A 52 30.08 -0.56 -4.14
CA ALA A 52 29.36 -1.73 -4.64
C ALA A 52 28.22 -2.17 -3.70
N TYR A 53 28.46 -2.17 -2.40
CA TYR A 53 27.45 -2.49 -1.38
C TYR A 53 26.28 -1.51 -1.44
N TYR A 54 26.53 -0.20 -1.44
CA TYR A 54 25.47 0.80 -1.52
C TYR A 54 24.70 0.76 -2.84
N MET A 55 25.40 0.55 -3.95
CA MET A 55 24.78 0.38 -5.26
C MET A 55 23.87 -0.86 -5.30
N HIS A 56 24.36 -2.00 -4.79
CA HIS A 56 23.56 -3.23 -4.73
C HIS A 56 22.32 -3.04 -3.85
N LYS A 57 22.46 -2.39 -2.70
CA LYS A 57 21.35 -2.05 -1.81
C LYS A 57 20.34 -1.13 -2.50
N ALA A 58 20.79 -0.09 -3.20
CA ALA A 58 19.93 0.84 -3.93
C ALA A 58 19.12 0.13 -5.04
N ILE A 59 19.79 -0.69 -5.86
CA ILE A 59 19.14 -1.46 -6.93
C ILE A 59 18.11 -2.46 -6.38
N ASN A 60 18.41 -3.12 -5.27
CA ASN A 60 17.46 -4.05 -4.66
C ASN A 60 16.25 -3.33 -4.06
N SER A 61 16.45 -2.15 -3.48
CA SER A 61 15.36 -1.30 -3.00
C SER A 61 14.45 -0.85 -4.14
N GLU A 62 15.03 -0.36 -5.25
CA GLU A 62 14.29 0.03 -6.45
C GLU A 62 13.50 -1.15 -7.05
N ARG A 63 14.12 -2.34 -7.14
CA ARG A 63 13.45 -3.55 -7.61
C ARG A 63 12.28 -3.97 -6.71
N LYS A 64 12.45 -3.87 -5.37
CA LYS A 64 11.38 -4.14 -4.41
C LYS A 64 10.21 -3.19 -4.66
N LEU A 65 10.48 -1.89 -4.75
CA LEU A 65 9.46 -0.88 -5.01
C LEU A 65 8.73 -1.12 -6.35
N HIS A 66 9.47 -1.42 -7.40
CA HIS A 66 8.89 -1.68 -8.72
C HIS A 66 8.00 -2.94 -8.75
N ARG A 67 8.39 -4.00 -8.02
CA ARG A 67 7.54 -5.19 -7.84
C ARG A 67 6.27 -4.85 -7.07
N GLN A 68 6.38 -4.10 -5.98
CA GLN A 68 5.22 -3.67 -5.18
C GLN A 68 4.26 -2.83 -6.01
N GLN A 69 4.76 -1.88 -6.82
CA GLN A 69 3.92 -1.10 -7.75
C GLN A 69 3.22 -1.98 -8.77
N LYS A 70 3.94 -2.93 -9.38
CA LYS A 70 3.34 -3.87 -10.33
C LYS A 70 2.25 -4.72 -9.70
N ASN A 71 2.49 -5.26 -8.52
CA ASN A 71 1.51 -6.07 -7.79
C ASN A 71 0.28 -5.24 -7.41
N PHE A 72 0.48 -4.01 -6.98
CA PHE A 72 -0.61 -3.06 -6.72
C PHE A 72 -1.47 -2.84 -7.98
N LEU A 73 -0.86 -2.53 -9.12
CA LEU A 73 -1.59 -2.33 -10.37
C LEU A 73 -2.37 -3.58 -10.80
N LEU A 74 -1.78 -4.77 -10.65
CA LEU A 74 -2.47 -6.03 -10.92
C LEU A 74 -3.67 -6.23 -9.98
N SER A 75 -3.49 -6.00 -8.68
CA SER A 75 -4.55 -6.11 -7.69
C SER A 75 -5.70 -5.15 -7.98
N VAL A 76 -5.39 -3.88 -8.26
CA VAL A 76 -6.40 -2.87 -8.62
C VAL A 76 -7.14 -3.27 -9.90
N THR A 77 -6.43 -3.74 -10.92
CA THR A 77 -7.05 -4.21 -12.16
C THR A 77 -8.03 -5.36 -11.88
N HIS A 78 -7.69 -6.28 -10.99
CA HIS A 78 -8.60 -7.36 -10.58
C HIS A 78 -9.80 -6.83 -9.80
N GLU A 79 -9.59 -5.90 -8.87
CA GLU A 79 -10.67 -5.30 -8.08
C GLU A 79 -11.63 -4.43 -8.91
N LEU A 80 -11.16 -3.84 -10.02
CA LEU A 80 -12.01 -3.15 -11.00
C LEU A 80 -12.76 -4.14 -11.91
N LYS A 81 -12.09 -5.23 -12.34
CA LYS A 81 -12.66 -6.17 -13.30
C LYS A 81 -13.86 -6.96 -12.74
N SER A 82 -13.83 -7.28 -11.46
CA SER A 82 -14.88 -8.06 -10.80
C SER A 82 -16.25 -7.35 -10.83
N PRO A 83 -16.41 -6.14 -10.27
CA PRO A 83 -17.69 -5.43 -10.32
C PRO A 83 -18.13 -5.09 -11.75
N LEU A 84 -17.19 -4.75 -12.63
CA LEU A 84 -17.49 -4.49 -14.03
C LEU A 84 -18.10 -5.73 -14.73
N ALA A 85 -17.58 -6.92 -14.44
CA ALA A 85 -18.12 -8.18 -14.96
C ALA A 85 -19.53 -8.46 -14.42
N SER A 86 -19.76 -8.17 -13.13
CA SER A 86 -21.08 -8.31 -12.49
C SER A 86 -22.10 -7.38 -13.12
N ILE A 87 -21.78 -6.11 -13.25
CA ILE A 87 -22.63 -5.10 -13.91
C ILE A 87 -23.00 -5.56 -15.33
N LYS A 88 -21.98 -5.97 -16.11
CA LYS A 88 -22.20 -6.47 -17.46
C LYS A 88 -23.14 -7.68 -17.48
N LEU A 89 -22.96 -8.62 -16.55
CA LEU A 89 -23.81 -9.82 -16.46
C LEU A 89 -25.26 -9.44 -16.12
N TYR A 90 -25.50 -8.57 -15.15
CA TYR A 90 -26.82 -8.10 -14.77
C TYR A 90 -27.52 -7.42 -15.95
N LEU A 91 -26.85 -6.48 -16.62
CA LEU A 91 -27.41 -5.78 -17.77
C LEU A 91 -27.69 -6.73 -18.94
N GLN A 92 -26.79 -7.69 -19.22
CA GLN A 92 -27.00 -8.69 -20.26
C GLN A 92 -28.17 -9.63 -19.93
N THR A 93 -28.37 -9.94 -18.64
CA THR A 93 -29.47 -10.78 -18.19
C THR A 93 -30.81 -10.06 -18.36
N ILE A 94 -30.87 -8.76 -18.00
CA ILE A 94 -32.05 -7.92 -18.20
C ILE A 94 -32.44 -7.85 -19.69
N LEU A 95 -31.43 -7.72 -20.58
CA LEU A 95 -31.67 -7.60 -22.02
C LEU A 95 -32.10 -8.92 -22.70
N LYS A 96 -31.65 -10.07 -22.17
CA LYS A 96 -31.84 -11.37 -22.86
C LYS A 96 -32.92 -12.25 -22.28
N ARG A 97 -33.42 -11.94 -21.08
CA ARG A 97 -34.41 -12.76 -20.38
C ARG A 97 -35.67 -11.94 -20.09
N ASP A 98 -36.80 -12.61 -20.18
CA ASP A 98 -38.07 -12.07 -19.72
C ASP A 98 -38.09 -12.19 -18.19
N LEU A 99 -37.81 -11.08 -17.52
CA LEU A 99 -37.72 -11.00 -16.06
C LEU A 99 -38.94 -10.25 -15.52
N ASP A 100 -39.41 -10.65 -14.35
CA ASP A 100 -40.38 -9.86 -13.64
C ASP A 100 -39.81 -8.51 -13.14
N VAL A 101 -40.70 -7.58 -12.81
CA VAL A 101 -40.29 -6.20 -12.38
C VAL A 101 -39.44 -6.23 -11.12
N ALA A 102 -39.66 -7.19 -10.21
CA ALA A 102 -38.90 -7.30 -8.96
C ALA A 102 -37.47 -7.78 -9.24
N GLN A 103 -37.30 -8.75 -10.13
CA GLN A 103 -35.98 -9.24 -10.57
C GLN A 103 -35.20 -8.16 -11.34
N GLN A 104 -35.84 -7.44 -12.27
CA GLN A 104 -35.22 -6.34 -12.98
C GLN A 104 -34.72 -5.26 -12.00
N ARG A 105 -35.59 -4.87 -11.05
CA ARG A 105 -35.21 -3.88 -10.02
C ARG A 105 -34.06 -4.36 -9.15
N SER A 106 -34.01 -5.63 -8.79
CA SER A 106 -32.91 -6.22 -8.03
C SER A 106 -31.59 -6.14 -8.79
N PHE A 107 -31.55 -6.51 -10.08
CA PHE A 107 -30.35 -6.44 -10.90
C PHE A 107 -29.86 -5.01 -11.12
N ILE A 108 -30.77 -4.07 -11.35
CA ILE A 108 -30.44 -2.64 -11.46
C ILE A 108 -29.83 -2.14 -10.14
N THR A 109 -30.46 -2.44 -9.01
CA THR A 109 -29.97 -2.03 -7.68
C THR A 109 -28.57 -2.60 -7.39
N ASN A 110 -28.33 -3.87 -7.72
CA ASN A 110 -27.01 -4.48 -7.56
C ASN A 110 -25.97 -3.86 -8.49
N SER A 111 -26.35 -3.52 -9.74
CA SER A 111 -25.47 -2.81 -10.67
C SER A 111 -25.09 -1.43 -10.14
N LEU A 112 -26.02 -0.68 -9.55
CA LEU A 112 -25.76 0.62 -8.95
C LEU A 112 -24.78 0.50 -7.76
N LYS A 113 -24.95 -0.51 -6.90
CA LYS A 113 -24.00 -0.78 -5.80
C LYS A 113 -22.59 -1.10 -6.31
N ASP A 114 -22.48 -1.88 -7.38
CA ASP A 114 -21.17 -2.19 -7.97
C ASP A 114 -20.53 -0.94 -8.61
N ILE A 115 -21.32 0.00 -9.17
CA ILE A 115 -20.84 1.28 -9.67
C ILE A 115 -20.31 2.16 -8.51
N GLU A 116 -21.08 2.29 -7.42
CA GLU A 116 -20.65 3.03 -6.22
C GLU A 116 -19.32 2.49 -5.68
N ARG A 117 -19.17 1.16 -5.64
CA ARG A 117 -17.92 0.52 -5.23
C ARG A 117 -16.75 0.84 -6.16
N LEU A 118 -16.99 0.95 -7.48
CA LEU A 118 -15.96 1.35 -8.45
C LEU A 118 -15.55 2.81 -8.24
N ASP A 119 -16.49 3.70 -7.99
CA ASP A 119 -16.22 5.12 -7.71
C ASP A 119 -15.39 5.27 -6.44
N ASP A 120 -15.75 4.60 -5.34
CA ASP A 120 -14.97 4.58 -4.10
C ASP A 120 -13.52 4.11 -4.34
N LEU A 121 -13.32 3.06 -5.16
CA LEU A 121 -11.99 2.55 -5.49
C LEU A 121 -11.17 3.55 -6.29
N VAL A 122 -11.76 4.21 -7.29
CA VAL A 122 -11.10 5.25 -8.10
C VAL A 122 -10.72 6.44 -7.24
N GLU A 123 -11.60 6.92 -6.36
CA GLU A 123 -11.34 8.03 -5.46
C GLU A 123 -10.19 7.72 -4.49
N ASN A 124 -10.16 6.51 -3.92
CA ASN A 124 -9.06 6.05 -3.07
C ASN A 124 -7.72 6.01 -3.81
N MET A 125 -7.71 5.59 -5.09
CA MET A 125 -6.51 5.63 -5.94
C MET A 125 -6.03 7.05 -6.21
N LEU A 126 -6.96 7.96 -6.53
CA LEU A 126 -6.65 9.38 -6.76
C LEU A 126 -6.09 10.03 -5.48
N LEU A 127 -6.65 9.72 -4.32
CA LEU A 127 -6.12 10.19 -3.05
C LEU A 127 -4.70 9.66 -2.80
N ALA A 128 -4.46 8.37 -3.01
CA ALA A 128 -3.13 7.79 -2.87
C ALA A 128 -2.09 8.46 -3.78
N THR A 129 -2.43 8.70 -5.06
CA THR A 129 -1.53 9.37 -6.01
C THR A 129 -1.28 10.84 -5.65
N LYS A 130 -2.29 11.55 -5.16
CA LYS A 130 -2.15 12.93 -4.67
C LYS A 130 -1.22 13.03 -3.47
N ILE A 131 -1.35 12.13 -2.51
CA ILE A 131 -0.47 12.05 -1.33
C ILE A 131 0.98 11.76 -1.76
N GLU A 132 1.17 10.90 -2.77
CA GLU A 132 2.51 10.55 -3.28
C GLU A 132 3.23 11.71 -3.96
N SER A 133 2.49 12.59 -4.63
CA SER A 133 3.09 13.69 -5.40
C SER A 133 3.74 14.78 -4.55
N ASN A 134 3.72 14.69 -3.22
CA ASN A 134 4.19 15.72 -2.25
C ASN A 134 3.61 17.13 -2.51
N SER A 135 2.71 17.28 -3.48
CA SER A 135 2.06 18.54 -3.86
C SER A 135 0.64 18.66 -3.30
N TYR A 136 0.16 17.62 -2.62
CA TYR A 136 -1.17 17.64 -2.04
C TYR A 136 -1.20 18.45 -0.75
N THR A 137 -1.90 19.58 -0.81
CA THR A 137 -2.19 20.36 0.38
C THR A 137 -3.53 19.88 0.93
N PHE A 138 -3.50 19.17 2.05
CA PHE A 138 -4.72 18.71 2.70
C PHE A 138 -5.63 19.89 3.06
N PRO A 139 -6.85 19.97 2.50
CA PRO A 139 -7.81 21.01 2.89
C PRO A 139 -8.09 20.88 4.39
N LYS A 140 -8.06 22.00 5.10
CA LYS A 140 -8.35 22.03 6.54
C LYS A 140 -9.72 22.65 6.74
N GLU A 141 -10.73 21.84 6.97
CA GLU A 141 -12.06 22.26 7.35
C GLU A 141 -12.42 21.76 8.75
N LYS A 142 -13.26 22.52 9.46
CA LYS A 142 -13.78 22.09 10.75
C LYS A 142 -15.06 21.30 10.52
N PHE A 143 -15.10 20.07 11.01
CA PHE A 143 -16.28 19.21 10.89
C PHE A 143 -16.48 18.36 12.16
N ASN A 144 -17.68 17.79 12.28
CA ASN A 144 -18.03 16.87 13.36
C ASN A 144 -17.56 15.47 13.01
N PHE A 145 -16.48 15.02 13.67
CA PHE A 145 -15.89 13.69 13.44
C PHE A 145 -16.77 12.57 14.00
N SER A 146 -17.55 12.84 15.07
CA SER A 146 -18.50 11.87 15.60
C SER A 146 -19.58 11.51 14.57
N GLU A 147 -20.15 12.52 13.89
CA GLU A 147 -21.14 12.32 12.84
C GLU A 147 -20.55 11.56 11.64
N LEU A 148 -19.32 11.89 11.25
CA LEU A 148 -18.62 11.22 10.15
C LEU A 148 -18.45 9.73 10.48
N VAL A 149 -17.91 9.38 11.65
CA VAL A 149 -17.70 7.98 12.04
C VAL A 149 -19.02 7.22 12.13
N THR A 150 -20.06 7.83 12.69
CA THR A 150 -21.39 7.23 12.77
C THR A 150 -21.95 6.93 11.39
N SER A 151 -21.92 7.91 10.48
CA SER A 151 -22.47 7.75 9.13
C SER A 151 -21.73 6.68 8.32
N VAL A 152 -20.40 6.59 8.47
CA VAL A 152 -19.62 5.54 7.81
C VAL A 152 -19.95 4.16 8.39
N ALA A 153 -20.04 4.03 9.72
CA ALA A 153 -20.37 2.76 10.37
C ALA A 153 -21.77 2.26 9.99
N GLU A 154 -22.78 3.15 9.96
CA GLU A 154 -24.14 2.83 9.54
C GLU A 154 -24.19 2.41 8.08
N ARG A 155 -23.52 3.13 7.17
CA ARG A 155 -23.45 2.76 5.75
C ARG A 155 -22.85 1.37 5.58
N LEU A 156 -21.74 1.07 6.23
CA LEU A 156 -21.06 -0.22 6.13
C LEU A 156 -21.88 -1.35 6.78
N GLN A 157 -22.62 -1.08 7.85
CA GLN A 157 -23.54 -2.07 8.46
C GLN A 157 -24.63 -2.51 7.49
N VAL A 158 -25.16 -1.60 6.67
CA VAL A 158 -26.18 -1.91 5.65
C VAL A 158 -25.62 -2.75 4.51
N HIS A 159 -24.34 -2.53 4.15
CA HIS A 159 -23.68 -3.26 3.05
C HIS A 159 -23.07 -4.60 3.50
N THR A 160 -22.81 -4.74 4.78
CA THR A 160 -22.32 -6.01 5.35
C THR A 160 -23.48 -7.01 5.38
N CYS A 161 -23.28 -8.18 4.78
CA CYS A 161 -24.26 -9.27 4.88
C CYS A 161 -24.67 -9.45 6.34
N SER A 162 -25.93 -9.72 6.61
CA SER A 162 -26.63 -9.78 7.90
C SER A 162 -25.96 -10.62 9.02
N SER A 163 -24.74 -11.07 8.83
CA SER A 163 -23.98 -11.95 9.72
C SER A 163 -22.95 -11.26 10.61
N GLN A 164 -22.62 -9.98 10.38
CA GLN A 164 -21.65 -9.26 11.21
C GLN A 164 -22.29 -8.01 11.82
N ILE A 165 -21.93 -7.69 13.07
CA ILE A 165 -22.48 -6.55 13.80
C ILE A 165 -21.36 -5.54 14.07
N ILE A 166 -21.53 -4.33 13.54
CA ILE A 166 -20.64 -3.20 13.87
C ILE A 166 -21.21 -2.52 15.11
N LYS A 167 -20.52 -2.72 16.26
CA LYS A 167 -20.84 -2.03 17.51
C LYS A 167 -20.12 -0.70 17.58
N THR A 168 -20.83 0.38 17.83
CA THR A 168 -20.26 1.72 17.92
C THR A 168 -20.31 2.27 19.34
N THR A 169 -19.18 2.78 19.82
CA THR A 169 -19.09 3.56 21.07
C THR A 169 -18.47 4.90 20.71
N ILE A 170 -19.32 5.90 20.42
CA ILE A 170 -18.89 7.17 19.87
C ILE A 170 -19.26 8.29 20.85
N HIS A 171 -18.26 8.99 21.40
CA HIS A 171 -18.47 10.20 22.17
C HIS A 171 -19.06 11.29 21.27
N PRO A 172 -20.14 11.95 21.66
CA PRO A 172 -20.80 12.95 20.83
C PRO A 172 -19.97 14.23 20.70
N LYS A 173 -20.22 15.01 19.63
CA LYS A 173 -19.68 16.35 19.42
C LYS A 173 -18.15 16.47 19.40
N ILE A 174 -17.45 15.41 19.01
CA ILE A 174 -16.01 15.48 18.75
C ILE A 174 -15.82 16.16 17.38
N SER A 175 -15.31 17.39 17.40
CA SER A 175 -14.95 18.11 16.18
C SER A 175 -13.44 18.17 16.03
N LEU A 176 -12.97 18.11 14.81
CA LEU A 176 -11.56 18.30 14.45
C LEU A 176 -11.43 19.18 13.21
N MET A 177 -10.21 19.67 12.99
CA MET A 177 -9.85 20.42 11.80
C MET A 177 -8.93 19.54 10.94
N GLY A 178 -9.34 19.25 9.71
CA GLY A 178 -8.59 18.39 8.81
C GLY A 178 -9.28 18.19 7.48
N ASP A 179 -8.72 17.34 6.65
CA ASP A 179 -9.31 16.93 5.39
C ASP A 179 -10.39 15.86 5.66
N LYS A 180 -11.65 16.28 5.51
CA LYS A 180 -12.81 15.40 5.75
C LYS A 180 -12.81 14.19 4.82
N PHE A 181 -12.41 14.36 3.56
CA PHE A 181 -12.37 13.28 2.58
C PHE A 181 -11.31 12.23 2.96
N ALA A 182 -10.09 12.66 3.27
CA ALA A 182 -9.01 11.76 3.69
C ALA A 182 -9.35 11.01 4.99
N LEU A 183 -10.00 11.68 5.95
CA LEU A 183 -10.42 11.05 7.20
C LEU A 183 -11.61 10.11 6.99
N THR A 184 -12.53 10.39 6.08
CA THR A 184 -13.60 9.47 5.67
C THR A 184 -13.01 8.21 5.08
N SER A 185 -12.06 8.34 4.14
CA SER A 185 -11.36 7.21 3.53
C SER A 185 -10.62 6.36 4.58
N MET A 186 -9.93 7.01 5.53
CA MET A 186 -9.24 6.31 6.63
C MET A 186 -10.22 5.49 7.49
N VAL A 187 -11.32 6.08 7.92
CA VAL A 187 -12.35 5.43 8.74
C VAL A 187 -12.98 4.27 7.98
N THR A 188 -13.36 4.48 6.73
CA THR A 188 -13.93 3.44 5.85
C THR A 188 -12.97 2.26 5.71
N ASN A 189 -11.71 2.51 5.35
CA ASN A 189 -10.71 1.46 5.16
C ASN A 189 -10.47 0.62 6.43
N LEU A 190 -10.44 1.25 7.61
CA LEU A 190 -10.23 0.53 8.86
C LEU A 190 -11.42 -0.36 9.21
N ILE A 191 -12.65 0.14 9.06
CA ILE A 191 -13.86 -0.65 9.34
C ILE A 191 -14.03 -1.77 8.30
N GLU A 192 -13.83 -1.50 7.01
CA GLU A 192 -13.90 -2.52 5.95
C GLU A 192 -12.87 -3.63 6.16
N ASN A 193 -11.64 -3.29 6.55
CA ASN A 193 -10.63 -4.28 6.86
C ASN A 193 -11.04 -5.15 8.04
N ALA A 194 -11.55 -4.55 9.11
CA ALA A 194 -12.04 -5.27 10.28
C ALA A 194 -13.18 -6.25 9.91
N VAL A 195 -14.13 -5.81 9.09
CA VAL A 195 -15.23 -6.65 8.59
C VAL A 195 -14.70 -7.76 7.70
N LYS A 196 -13.81 -7.45 6.76
CA LYS A 196 -13.28 -8.37 5.75
C LYS A 196 -12.47 -9.53 6.36
N TYR A 197 -11.70 -9.24 7.39
CA TYR A 197 -10.79 -10.23 8.00
C TYR A 197 -11.38 -10.92 9.23
N SER A 198 -12.55 -10.51 9.68
CA SER A 198 -13.29 -11.14 10.77
C SER A 198 -14.08 -12.36 10.30
N PRO A 199 -14.22 -13.40 11.15
CA PRO A 199 -15.10 -14.52 10.88
C PRO A 199 -16.56 -14.08 10.69
N PRO A 200 -17.37 -14.83 9.94
CA PRO A 200 -18.82 -14.59 9.87
C PRO A 200 -19.45 -14.57 11.27
N CYS A 201 -20.46 -13.74 11.48
CA CYS A 201 -21.17 -13.56 12.76
C CYS A 201 -20.31 -13.01 13.91
N SER A 202 -19.16 -12.43 13.63
CA SER A 202 -18.33 -11.76 14.64
C SER A 202 -18.72 -10.29 14.81
N GLU A 203 -18.34 -9.73 15.96
CA GLU A 203 -18.53 -8.31 16.25
C GLU A 203 -17.27 -7.52 15.87
N VAL A 204 -17.47 -6.33 15.32
CA VAL A 204 -16.45 -5.32 15.08
C VAL A 204 -16.76 -4.11 15.95
N ASP A 205 -15.85 -3.78 16.86
CA ASP A 205 -16.01 -2.67 17.80
C ASP A 205 -15.36 -1.40 17.26
N VAL A 206 -16.17 -0.37 17.01
CA VAL A 206 -15.73 0.95 16.55
C VAL A 206 -15.84 1.95 17.68
N ASN A 207 -14.72 2.47 18.15
CA ASN A 207 -14.66 3.39 19.28
C ASN A 207 -14.11 4.75 18.90
N LEU A 208 -14.78 5.81 19.30
CA LEU A 208 -14.31 7.19 19.19
C LEU A 208 -14.47 7.91 20.52
N ILE A 209 -13.36 8.19 21.18
CA ILE A 209 -13.32 8.80 22.51
C ILE A 209 -12.39 10.02 22.54
N ARG A 210 -12.63 10.92 23.46
CA ARG A 210 -11.66 11.97 23.84
C ARG A 210 -11.02 11.57 25.17
N LYS A 211 -9.69 11.40 25.18
CA LYS A 211 -8.92 11.02 26.36
C LYS A 211 -7.69 11.93 26.47
N ASN A 212 -7.49 12.57 27.61
CA ASN A 212 -6.33 13.45 27.88
C ASN A 212 -6.11 14.54 26.79
N GLY A 213 -7.20 15.15 26.30
CA GLY A 213 -7.11 16.17 25.25
C GLY A 213 -6.91 15.64 23.83
N LEU A 214 -6.62 14.35 23.66
CA LEU A 214 -6.45 13.69 22.38
C LEU A 214 -7.75 13.02 21.93
N ILE A 215 -7.96 12.96 20.61
CA ILE A 215 -9.03 12.18 19.99
C ILE A 215 -8.45 10.82 19.63
N GLN A 216 -9.04 9.78 20.19
CA GLN A 216 -8.68 8.40 19.89
C GLN A 216 -9.81 7.74 19.11
N PHE A 217 -9.48 7.30 17.89
CA PHE A 217 -10.32 6.44 17.07
C PHE A 217 -9.69 5.04 17.02
N SER A 218 -10.49 4.02 17.25
CA SER A 218 -10.01 2.63 17.21
C SER A 218 -11.09 1.71 16.65
N VAL A 219 -10.65 0.72 15.88
CA VAL A 219 -11.47 -0.38 15.37
C VAL A 219 -10.85 -1.66 15.87
N ALA A 220 -11.63 -2.50 16.55
CA ALA A 220 -11.19 -3.81 17.05
C ALA A 220 -12.02 -4.91 16.37
N ASP A 221 -11.33 -5.93 15.90
CA ASP A 221 -11.90 -7.09 15.22
C ASP A 221 -11.47 -8.41 15.91
N LYS A 222 -12.17 -9.50 15.56
CA LYS A 222 -11.83 -10.86 16.02
C LYS A 222 -11.26 -11.71 14.86
N GLY A 223 -10.57 -11.05 13.93
CA GLY A 223 -10.00 -11.67 12.74
C GLY A 223 -8.74 -12.47 13.00
N ILE A 224 -8.07 -12.86 11.91
CA ILE A 224 -6.83 -13.68 11.93
C ILE A 224 -5.64 -12.95 12.57
N GLY A 225 -5.76 -11.65 12.84
CA GLY A 225 -4.68 -10.82 13.35
C GLY A 225 -3.54 -10.61 12.36
N ILE A 226 -2.52 -9.87 12.82
CA ILE A 226 -1.33 -9.55 12.02
C ILE A 226 -0.11 -10.04 12.80
N ARG A 227 0.75 -10.84 12.17
CA ARG A 227 2.00 -11.33 12.78
C ARG A 227 2.90 -10.15 13.15
N ASP A 228 3.64 -10.25 14.26
CA ASP A 228 4.47 -9.15 14.76
C ASP A 228 5.51 -8.66 13.73
N GLU A 229 6.07 -9.57 12.95
CA GLU A 229 7.01 -9.28 11.86
C GLU A 229 6.39 -8.41 10.74
N GLU A 230 5.08 -8.51 10.54
CA GLU A 230 4.35 -7.82 9.50
C GLU A 230 3.83 -6.44 9.95
N LYS A 231 3.69 -6.22 11.26
CA LYS A 231 3.08 -4.99 11.82
C LYS A 231 3.78 -3.70 11.39
N SER A 232 5.11 -3.72 11.24
CA SER A 232 5.86 -2.58 10.73
C SER A 232 5.71 -2.39 9.21
N ARG A 233 5.44 -3.49 8.50
CA ARG A 233 5.42 -3.53 7.03
C ARG A 233 4.06 -3.22 6.42
N ILE A 234 2.97 -3.43 7.16
CA ILE A 234 1.61 -3.12 6.68
C ILE A 234 1.40 -1.63 6.35
N PHE A 235 2.26 -0.75 6.87
CA PHE A 235 2.29 0.68 6.55
C PHE A 235 3.23 1.03 5.38
N GLU A 236 3.99 0.04 4.85
CA GLU A 236 4.77 0.24 3.63
C GLU A 236 3.83 0.36 2.43
N LYS A 237 4.15 1.26 1.51
CA LYS A 237 3.37 1.44 0.27
C LYS A 237 3.27 0.14 -0.50
N PHE A 238 2.06 -0.16 -0.99
CA PHE A 238 1.77 -1.35 -1.81
C PHE A 238 2.02 -2.69 -1.13
N TYR A 239 2.24 -2.70 0.19
CA TYR A 239 2.47 -3.92 0.92
C TYR A 239 1.14 -4.63 1.24
N ARG A 240 1.10 -5.93 1.01
CA ARG A 240 -0.02 -6.81 1.41
C ARG A 240 0.55 -8.06 2.08
N VAL A 241 -0.09 -8.52 3.14
CA VAL A 241 0.25 -9.78 3.82
C VAL A 241 -0.22 -10.95 2.97
N GLY A 242 0.67 -11.91 2.70
CA GLY A 242 0.41 -13.06 1.83
C GLY A 242 0.96 -12.85 0.42
N SER A 243 1.72 -13.83 -0.08
CA SER A 243 2.21 -13.82 -1.47
C SER A 243 1.08 -14.15 -2.43
N GLU A 244 1.04 -13.50 -3.59
CA GLU A 244 0.07 -13.77 -4.68
C GLU A 244 0.20 -15.20 -5.26
N ASP A 245 1.17 -16.00 -4.83
CA ASP A 245 1.41 -17.37 -5.30
C ASP A 245 0.48 -18.41 -4.66
N THR A 246 -0.48 -18.00 -3.82
CA THR A 246 -1.43 -18.89 -3.13
C THR A 246 -2.90 -18.58 -3.46
N ARG A 247 -3.19 -18.22 -4.72
CA ARG A 247 -4.57 -18.20 -5.23
C ARG A 247 -4.71 -19.03 -6.49
#